data_1698555098c34fe64934328cc6d173a0
#
_entry.id   1698555098c34fe64934328cc6d173a0
#
_cell.length_a   1.000
_cell.length_b   1.000
_cell.length_c   1.000
_cell.angle_alpha   90.00
_cell.angle_beta   90.00
_cell.angle_gamma   90.00
#
_symmetry.space_group_name_H-M   'P 1'
#
loop_
_entity.id
_entity.type
_entity.pdbx_description
1 polymer ?
#
loop_
_entity_poly.entity_id
_entity_poly.type
_entity_poly.pdbx_seq_one_letter_code
_entity_poly.pdbx_strand_id
1 'polypeptide(L)'
;MKKILFIVGEFPKLSETFILNQITGLIDYGHDVTILAQKPKHIGTVHEDVVKYGLMEKTIYYEYSDRKGERIARFLKLLPSNPWKVIQSVNVMKYGKEVLSMRPLFAYHSLRRLSGDYDIIHCHFGPNGILGAVLRDLGVIKGKVFTTFHGYDMTAYIDHRGKEAYRYL
;
A
#
# COMPACT_ATOMS: atom_id res chain seq x y z
N MET A 1 -21.34 7.41 7.23
CA MET A 1 -20.05 7.75 6.62
C MET A 1 -18.98 6.87 7.23
N LYS A 2 -18.11 6.24 6.43
CA LYS A 2 -16.97 5.42 6.87
C LYS A 2 -15.68 6.04 6.35
N LYS A 3 -14.59 5.90 7.10
CA LYS A 3 -13.25 6.25 6.65
C LYS A 3 -12.58 5.02 6.06
N ILE A 4 -12.23 5.08 4.78
CA ILE A 4 -11.70 3.95 4.03
C ILE A 4 -10.32 4.30 3.47
N LEU A 5 -9.32 3.47 3.78
CA LEU A 5 -8.00 3.56 3.19
C LEU A 5 -7.87 2.52 2.08
N PHE A 6 -7.68 2.96 0.85
CA PHE A 6 -7.27 2.08 -0.25
C PHE A 6 -5.75 1.97 -0.28
N ILE A 7 -5.23 0.74 -0.36
CA ILE A 7 -3.80 0.48 -0.59
C ILE A 7 -3.66 -0.17 -1.96
N VAL A 8 -3.02 0.56 -2.86
CA VAL A 8 -2.83 0.16 -4.27
C VAL A 8 -1.35 0.19 -4.66
N GLY A 9 -1.02 -0.31 -5.83
CA GLY A 9 0.35 -0.27 -6.34
C GLY A 9 0.80 1.15 -6.64
N GLU A 10 0.66 1.59 -7.87
CA GLU A 10 0.83 2.96 -8.31
C GLU A 10 -0.54 3.60 -8.55
N PHE A 11 -0.65 4.90 -8.32
CA PHE A 11 -1.87 5.65 -8.60
C PHE A 11 -1.51 7.05 -9.14
N PRO A 12 -2.21 7.58 -10.15
CA PRO A 12 -3.24 6.92 -10.95
C PRO A 12 -2.65 5.93 -11.95
N LYS A 13 -3.45 4.91 -12.34
CA LYS A 13 -3.06 3.91 -13.33
C LYS A 13 -4.24 3.59 -14.25
N LEU A 14 -4.11 3.89 -15.54
CA LEU A 14 -5.19 3.74 -16.52
C LEU A 14 -5.72 2.31 -16.66
N SER A 15 -4.86 1.30 -16.49
CA SER A 15 -5.25 -0.11 -16.61
C SER A 15 -6.03 -0.66 -15.40
N GLU A 16 -6.19 0.11 -14.34
CA GLU A 16 -6.85 -0.29 -13.10
C GLU A 16 -8.17 0.47 -12.86
N THR A 17 -8.97 0.68 -13.93
CA THR A 17 -10.26 1.39 -13.87
C THR A 17 -11.26 0.77 -12.90
N PHE A 18 -11.17 -0.54 -12.67
CA PHE A 18 -12.03 -1.22 -11.68
C PHE A 18 -11.77 -0.73 -10.24
N ILE A 19 -10.52 -0.37 -9.90
CA ILE A 19 -10.19 0.24 -8.60
C ILE A 19 -10.74 1.66 -8.57
N LEU A 20 -10.53 2.42 -9.65
CA LEU A 20 -11.04 3.79 -9.77
C LEU A 20 -12.56 3.85 -9.58
N ASN A 21 -13.29 2.98 -10.28
CA ASN A 21 -14.76 2.91 -10.16
C ASN A 21 -15.23 2.56 -8.74
N GLN A 22 -14.49 1.69 -8.05
CA GLN A 22 -14.81 1.36 -6.66
C GLN A 22 -14.57 2.55 -5.72
N ILE A 23 -13.48 3.28 -5.91
CA ILE A 23 -13.15 4.48 -5.13
C ILE A 23 -14.23 5.55 -5.34
N THR A 24 -14.54 5.89 -6.59
CA THR A 24 -15.53 6.93 -6.91
C THR A 24 -16.92 6.55 -6.44
N GLY A 25 -17.32 5.29 -6.62
CA GLY A 25 -18.61 4.80 -6.14
C GLY A 25 -18.75 4.91 -4.60
N LEU A 26 -17.70 4.63 -3.85
CA LEU A 26 -17.72 4.80 -2.39
C LEU A 26 -17.77 6.28 -1.98
N ILE A 27 -17.13 7.17 -2.73
CA ILE A 27 -17.24 8.62 -2.50
C ILE A 27 -18.67 9.09 -2.78
N ASP A 28 -19.30 8.61 -3.85
CA ASP A 28 -20.70 8.93 -4.20
C ASP A 28 -21.69 8.44 -3.13
N TYR A 29 -21.37 7.32 -2.46
CA TYR A 29 -22.12 6.85 -1.29
C TYR A 29 -21.81 7.62 0.00
N GLY A 30 -21.03 8.71 -0.07
CA GLY A 30 -20.74 9.58 1.07
C GLY A 30 -19.68 9.04 2.04
N HIS A 31 -18.81 8.15 1.57
CA HIS A 31 -17.67 7.68 2.39
C HIS A 31 -16.45 8.58 2.21
N ASP A 32 -15.62 8.68 3.25
CA ASP A 32 -14.34 9.38 3.22
C ASP A 32 -13.25 8.41 2.77
N VAL A 33 -12.69 8.65 1.57
CA VAL A 33 -11.70 7.77 0.96
C VAL A 33 -10.32 8.45 0.92
N THR A 34 -9.33 7.74 1.41
CA THR A 34 -7.89 8.05 1.28
C THR A 34 -7.22 6.94 0.49
N ILE A 35 -6.24 7.29 -0.33
CA ILE A 35 -5.48 6.33 -1.13
C ILE A 35 -4.03 6.34 -0.65
N LEU A 36 -3.44 5.16 -0.42
CA LEU A 36 -2.00 4.98 -0.23
C LEU A 36 -1.44 4.28 -1.47
N ALA A 37 -0.52 4.94 -2.14
CA ALA A 37 0.08 4.42 -3.36
C ALA A 37 1.58 4.70 -3.44
N GLN A 38 2.30 3.88 -4.19
CA GLN A 38 3.63 4.21 -4.64
C GLN A 38 3.54 5.39 -5.61
N LYS A 39 4.43 6.38 -5.45
CA LYS A 39 4.51 7.51 -6.37
C LYS A 39 4.93 7.03 -7.76
N PRO A 40 4.13 7.25 -8.80
CA PRO A 40 4.52 6.88 -10.16
C PRO A 40 5.72 7.71 -10.62
N LYS A 41 6.59 7.10 -11.43
CA LYS A 41 7.77 7.80 -11.99
C LYS A 41 7.37 8.90 -12.97
N HIS A 42 6.31 8.65 -13.72
CA HIS A 42 5.74 9.60 -14.68
C HIS A 42 4.21 9.55 -14.56
N ILE A 43 3.62 10.71 -14.47
CA ILE A 43 2.16 10.85 -14.53
C ILE A 43 1.86 11.28 -15.97
N GLY A 44 1.39 10.33 -16.79
CA GLY A 44 0.91 10.60 -18.14
C GLY A 44 -0.54 11.08 -18.14
N THR A 45 -1.29 10.69 -19.18
CA THR A 45 -2.75 10.91 -19.22
C THR A 45 -3.42 10.20 -18.04
N VAL A 46 -4.28 10.91 -17.33
CA VAL A 46 -5.08 10.35 -16.23
C VAL A 46 -6.55 10.26 -16.66
N HIS A 47 -7.27 9.34 -16.04
CA HIS A 47 -8.72 9.24 -16.25
C HIS A 47 -9.42 10.50 -15.74
N GLU A 48 -10.49 10.94 -16.42
CA GLU A 48 -11.26 12.14 -16.06
C GLU A 48 -11.77 12.13 -14.62
N ASP A 49 -12.18 10.97 -14.12
CA ASP A 49 -12.64 10.82 -12.75
C ASP A 49 -11.56 11.09 -11.70
N VAL A 50 -10.28 10.89 -12.01
CA VAL A 50 -9.18 11.24 -11.09
C VAL A 50 -9.18 12.74 -10.82
N VAL A 51 -9.43 13.54 -11.86
CA VAL A 51 -9.52 15.00 -11.75
C VAL A 51 -10.85 15.42 -11.11
N LYS A 52 -11.96 14.86 -11.60
CA LYS A 52 -13.32 15.17 -11.15
C LYS A 52 -13.49 14.98 -9.64
N TYR A 53 -12.94 13.91 -9.08
CA TYR A 53 -13.07 13.58 -7.65
C TYR A 53 -11.89 14.08 -6.79
N GLY A 54 -10.92 14.79 -7.38
CA GLY A 54 -9.74 15.30 -6.68
C GLY A 54 -8.91 14.19 -6.04
N LEU A 55 -8.74 13.05 -6.73
CA LEU A 55 -8.16 11.86 -6.11
C LEU A 55 -6.66 11.98 -5.87
N MET A 56 -5.98 12.88 -6.58
CA MET A 56 -4.55 13.14 -6.35
C MET A 56 -4.32 13.74 -4.97
N GLU A 57 -5.17 14.67 -4.53
CA GLU A 57 -5.11 15.31 -3.22
C GLU A 57 -5.49 14.36 -2.08
N LYS A 58 -6.29 13.33 -2.39
CA LYS A 58 -6.67 12.26 -1.46
C LYS A 58 -5.63 11.15 -1.39
N THR A 59 -4.54 11.24 -2.18
CA THR A 59 -3.52 10.19 -2.27
C THR A 59 -2.28 10.53 -1.44
N ILE A 60 -1.93 9.64 -0.54
CA ILE A 60 -0.67 9.64 0.20
C ILE A 60 0.33 8.84 -0.62
N TYR A 61 1.36 9.51 -1.11
CA TYR A 61 2.41 8.86 -1.88
C TYR A 61 3.58 8.45 -1.01
N TYR A 62 4.08 7.22 -1.21
CA TYR A 62 5.39 6.83 -0.74
C TYR A 62 6.36 6.67 -1.91
N GLU A 63 7.56 7.16 -1.73
CA GLU A 63 8.63 7.00 -2.71
C GLU A 63 9.30 5.64 -2.52
N TYR A 64 9.44 4.91 -3.60
CA TYR A 64 10.10 3.61 -3.62
C TYR A 64 11.24 3.60 -4.64
N SER A 65 12.37 3.00 -4.27
CA SER A 65 13.51 2.85 -5.19
C SER A 65 13.67 1.41 -5.64
N ASP A 66 13.87 1.21 -6.94
CA ASP A 66 14.20 -0.09 -7.50
C ASP A 66 15.64 -0.53 -7.19
N ARG A 67 16.50 0.43 -6.82
CA ARG A 67 17.92 0.19 -6.52
C ARG A 67 18.10 -0.37 -5.10
N LYS A 68 18.62 -1.59 -5.01
CA LYS A 68 18.85 -2.27 -3.72
C LYS A 68 19.71 -1.43 -2.75
N GLY A 69 20.77 -0.80 -3.26
CA GLY A 69 21.66 0.05 -2.43
C GLY A 69 20.93 1.23 -1.80
N GLU A 70 20.06 1.91 -2.55
CA GLU A 70 19.27 3.03 -2.01
C GLU A 70 18.27 2.56 -0.95
N ARG A 71 17.67 1.37 -1.12
CA ARG A 71 16.78 0.79 -0.11
C ARG A 71 17.52 0.50 1.19
N ILE A 72 18.72 -0.10 1.10
CA ILE A 72 19.55 -0.40 2.26
C ILE A 72 20.00 0.91 2.94
N ALA A 73 20.46 1.90 2.16
CA ALA A 73 20.85 3.20 2.70
C ALA A 73 19.70 3.88 3.45
N ARG A 74 18.48 3.83 2.91
CA ARG A 74 17.29 4.37 3.58
C ARG A 74 16.92 3.58 4.84
N PHE A 75 17.05 2.26 4.82
CA PHE A 75 16.88 1.43 6.01
C PHE A 75 17.80 1.87 7.14
N LEU A 76 19.10 1.99 6.85
CA LEU A 76 20.10 2.42 7.83
C LEU A 76 19.83 3.84 8.35
N LYS A 77 19.43 4.75 7.46
CA LYS A 77 19.05 6.13 7.82
C LYS A 77 17.82 6.20 8.73
N LEU A 78 16.86 5.30 8.57
CA LEU A 78 15.63 5.30 9.36
C LEU A 78 15.78 4.53 10.68
N LEU A 79 16.76 3.64 10.78
CA LEU A 79 16.96 2.78 11.93
C LEU A 79 17.04 3.56 13.27
N PRO A 80 17.78 4.68 13.37
CA PRO A 80 17.86 5.44 14.63
C PRO A 80 16.54 6.09 15.05
N SER A 81 15.62 6.34 14.11
CA SER A 81 14.35 7.05 14.42
C SER A 81 13.37 6.20 15.22
N ASN A 82 13.28 4.91 14.91
CA ASN A 82 12.49 3.92 15.63
C ASN A 82 12.98 2.52 15.24
N PRO A 83 14.06 2.02 15.90
CA PRO A 83 14.71 0.77 15.50
C PRO A 83 13.77 -0.41 15.50
N TRP A 84 12.88 -0.50 16.49
CA TRP A 84 11.92 -1.59 16.57
C TRP A 84 10.97 -1.65 15.38
N LYS A 85 10.30 -0.55 15.03
CA LYS A 85 9.37 -0.50 13.91
C LYS A 85 10.08 -0.70 12.57
N VAL A 86 11.28 -0.15 12.41
CA VAL A 86 12.09 -0.32 11.20
C VAL A 86 12.48 -1.79 11.00
N ILE A 87 12.95 -2.48 12.04
CA ILE A 87 13.29 -3.90 11.99
C ILE A 87 12.03 -4.74 11.74
N GLN A 88 10.94 -4.46 12.44
CA GLN A 88 9.69 -5.19 12.25
C GLN A 88 9.11 -5.02 10.84
N SER A 89 9.29 -3.87 10.19
CA SER A 89 8.81 -3.65 8.83
C SER A 89 9.42 -4.56 7.77
N VAL A 90 10.54 -5.20 8.08
CA VAL A 90 11.27 -6.14 7.20
C VAL A 90 11.38 -7.55 7.79
N ASN A 91 10.54 -7.89 8.76
CA ASN A 91 10.56 -9.18 9.44
C ASN A 91 10.03 -10.30 8.54
N VAL A 92 10.94 -10.97 7.85
CA VAL A 92 10.63 -12.06 6.90
C VAL A 92 9.99 -13.26 7.59
N MET A 93 10.37 -13.56 8.83
CA MET A 93 9.82 -14.70 9.56
C MET A 93 8.32 -14.52 9.84
N LYS A 94 7.91 -13.29 10.10
CA LYS A 94 6.50 -12.96 10.37
C LYS A 94 5.70 -12.75 9.08
N TYR A 95 6.21 -11.97 8.14
CA TYR A 95 5.44 -11.47 7.00
C TYR A 95 5.80 -12.13 5.65
N GLY A 96 6.76 -13.05 5.66
CA GLY A 96 7.22 -13.70 4.43
C GLY A 96 8.20 -12.87 3.62
N LYS A 97 8.58 -13.40 2.45
CA LYS A 97 9.64 -12.81 1.59
C LYS A 97 9.24 -11.47 0.95
N GLU A 98 7.95 -11.13 0.93
CA GLU A 98 7.48 -9.88 0.30
C GLU A 98 8.06 -8.63 0.97
N VAL A 99 8.29 -8.66 2.29
CA VAL A 99 8.87 -7.53 3.01
C VAL A 99 10.34 -7.27 2.69
N LEU A 100 11.04 -8.20 2.01
CA LEU A 100 12.40 -7.97 1.48
C LEU A 100 12.42 -6.90 0.38
N SER A 101 11.28 -6.61 -0.22
CA SER A 101 11.10 -5.45 -1.09
C SER A 101 11.36 -4.14 -0.34
N MET A 102 11.24 -4.12 0.99
CA MET A 102 11.27 -2.94 1.85
C MET A 102 10.14 -1.93 1.58
N ARG A 103 9.13 -2.28 0.76
CA ARG A 103 7.96 -1.40 0.53
C ARG A 103 7.27 -1.00 1.83
N PRO A 104 7.08 -1.90 2.83
CA PRO A 104 6.49 -1.52 4.11
C PRO A 104 7.30 -0.45 4.85
N LEU A 105 8.63 -0.48 4.77
CA LEU A 105 9.48 0.54 5.39
C LEU A 105 9.27 1.92 4.76
N PHE A 106 9.19 1.98 3.43
CA PHE A 106 8.98 3.25 2.72
C PHE A 106 7.60 3.83 3.01
N ALA A 107 6.56 2.98 2.97
CA ALA A 107 5.20 3.38 3.30
C ALA A 107 5.08 3.80 4.78
N TYR A 108 5.70 3.06 5.71
CA TYR A 108 5.81 3.45 7.12
C TYR A 108 6.40 4.85 7.27
N HIS A 109 7.51 5.14 6.57
CA HIS A 109 8.16 6.45 6.66
C HIS A 109 7.25 7.58 6.21
N SER A 110 6.49 7.39 5.12
CA SER A 110 5.57 8.40 4.60
C SER A 110 4.35 8.60 5.50
N LEU A 111 3.82 7.52 6.08
CA LEU A 111 2.62 7.56 6.91
C LEU A 111 2.88 7.93 8.37
N ARG A 112 4.09 7.80 8.90
CA ARG A 112 4.38 7.96 10.35
C ARG A 112 3.96 9.31 10.95
N ARG A 113 3.78 10.33 10.11
CA ARG A 113 3.31 11.68 10.50
C ARG A 113 1.82 11.88 10.28
N LEU A 114 1.17 10.91 9.65
CA LEU A 114 -0.21 11.00 9.19
C LEU A 114 -1.09 9.91 9.81
N SER A 115 -0.64 9.30 10.94
CA SER A 115 -1.34 8.18 11.57
C SER A 115 -2.86 8.36 11.49
N GLY A 116 -3.55 7.40 10.88
CA GLY A 116 -4.97 7.48 10.63
C GLY A 116 -5.73 6.29 11.22
N ASP A 117 -6.85 6.58 11.86
CA ASP A 117 -7.83 5.57 12.22
C ASP A 117 -8.83 5.47 11.07
N TYR A 118 -8.90 4.28 10.47
CA TYR A 118 -9.82 3.95 9.39
C TYR A 118 -10.80 2.88 9.86
N ASP A 119 -12.01 2.90 9.35
CA ASP A 119 -12.96 1.78 9.56
C ASP A 119 -12.53 0.55 8.75
N ILE A 120 -12.06 0.81 7.53
CA ILE A 120 -11.69 -0.21 6.55
C ILE A 120 -10.36 0.16 5.90
N ILE A 121 -9.48 -0.83 5.77
CA ILE A 121 -8.26 -0.78 4.98
C ILE A 121 -8.45 -1.78 3.83
N HIS A 122 -8.67 -1.27 2.63
CA HIS A 122 -8.92 -2.10 1.45
C HIS A 122 -7.69 -2.16 0.57
N CYS A 123 -7.07 -3.32 0.53
CA CYS A 123 -5.86 -3.58 -0.25
C CYS A 123 -6.23 -4.28 -1.56
N HIS A 124 -5.80 -3.75 -2.68
CA HIS A 124 -5.89 -4.42 -3.97
C HIS A 124 -4.58 -5.13 -4.28
N PHE A 125 -4.65 -6.39 -4.67
CA PHE A 125 -3.57 -7.35 -4.86
C PHE A 125 -2.92 -7.83 -3.56
N GLY A 126 -2.54 -9.10 -3.52
CA GLY A 126 -1.95 -9.76 -2.35
C GLY A 126 -0.72 -9.06 -1.76
N PRO A 127 0.27 -8.58 -2.55
CA PRO A 127 1.41 -7.83 -2.03
C PRO A 127 1.02 -6.53 -1.29
N ASN A 128 -0.05 -5.87 -1.70
CA ASN A 128 -0.58 -4.69 -0.99
C ASN A 128 -1.37 -5.11 0.27
N GLY A 129 -1.96 -6.30 0.28
CA GLY A 129 -2.52 -6.91 1.49
C GLY A 129 -1.48 -7.08 2.58
N ILE A 130 -0.31 -7.66 2.22
CA ILE A 130 0.82 -7.79 3.16
C ILE A 130 1.28 -6.41 3.64
N LEU A 131 1.40 -5.43 2.73
CA LEU A 131 1.74 -4.05 3.09
C LEU A 131 0.77 -3.47 4.13
N GLY A 132 -0.54 -3.60 3.89
CA GLY A 132 -1.58 -3.12 4.81
C GLY A 132 -1.51 -3.80 6.17
N ALA A 133 -1.33 -5.12 6.19
CA ALA A 133 -1.19 -5.89 7.42
C ALA A 133 0.06 -5.48 8.22
N VAL A 134 1.21 -5.28 7.57
CA VAL A 134 2.44 -4.79 8.21
C VAL A 134 2.23 -3.40 8.82
N LEU A 135 1.66 -2.46 8.06
CA LEU A 135 1.42 -1.09 8.53
C LEU A 135 0.46 -1.05 9.74
N ARG A 136 -0.58 -1.90 9.73
CA ARG A 136 -1.49 -2.07 10.86
C ARG A 136 -0.75 -2.62 12.08
N ASP A 137 0.05 -3.66 11.93
CA ASP A 137 0.81 -4.28 13.02
C ASP A 137 1.87 -3.35 13.62
N LEU A 138 2.44 -2.47 12.79
CA LEU A 138 3.33 -1.41 13.26
C LEU A 138 2.58 -0.27 13.99
N GLY A 139 1.25 -0.32 14.03
CA GLY A 139 0.41 0.70 14.64
C GLY A 139 0.48 2.05 13.93
N VAL A 140 0.73 2.05 12.61
CA VAL A 140 0.76 3.26 11.77
C VAL A 140 -0.62 3.60 11.28
N ILE A 141 -1.39 2.58 10.96
CA ILE A 141 -2.80 2.65 10.58
C ILE A 141 -3.59 1.68 11.46
N LYS A 142 -4.86 2.02 11.72
CA LYS A 142 -5.80 1.14 12.43
C LYS A 142 -7.02 0.92 11.52
N GLY A 143 -7.62 -0.26 11.60
CA GLY A 143 -8.81 -0.63 10.86
C GLY A 143 -8.88 -2.11 10.50
N LYS A 144 -10.01 -2.54 9.94
CA LYS A 144 -10.19 -3.89 9.42
C LYS A 144 -9.52 -3.99 8.04
N VAL A 145 -8.59 -4.91 7.88
CA VAL A 145 -7.88 -5.13 6.61
C VAL A 145 -8.66 -6.12 5.76
N PHE A 146 -8.94 -5.75 4.52
CA PHE A 146 -9.49 -6.60 3.47
C PHE A 146 -8.53 -6.60 2.28
N THR A 147 -8.38 -7.74 1.64
CA THR A 147 -7.55 -7.88 0.44
C THR A 147 -8.38 -8.46 -0.69
N THR A 148 -8.44 -7.75 -1.81
CA THR A 148 -9.02 -8.24 -3.04
C THR A 148 -7.91 -8.73 -3.96
N PHE A 149 -7.97 -9.99 -4.33
CA PHE A 149 -7.06 -10.63 -5.28
C PHE A 149 -7.58 -10.49 -6.72
N HIS A 150 -6.67 -10.33 -7.69
CA HIS A 150 -6.98 -10.08 -9.11
C HIS A 150 -6.21 -11.02 -10.03
N GLY A 151 -6.64 -12.27 -10.13
CA GLY A 151 -6.10 -13.26 -11.05
C GLY A 151 -4.57 -13.44 -11.03
N TYR A 152 -3.81 -12.44 -11.50
CA TYR A 152 -2.34 -12.50 -11.57
C TYR A 152 -1.69 -12.86 -10.22
N ASP A 153 -2.16 -12.26 -9.14
CA ASP A 153 -1.63 -12.47 -7.79
C ASP A 153 -2.02 -13.83 -7.19
N MET A 154 -3.04 -14.48 -7.74
CA MET A 154 -3.44 -15.84 -7.37
C MET A 154 -2.87 -16.93 -8.30
N THR A 155 -2.22 -16.55 -9.40
CA THR A 155 -1.66 -17.47 -10.39
C THR A 155 -0.16 -17.24 -10.56
N ALA A 156 0.26 -16.48 -11.56
CA ALA A 156 1.66 -16.27 -11.90
C ALA A 156 2.52 -15.72 -10.74
N TYR A 157 1.96 -14.92 -9.84
CA TYR A 157 2.70 -14.44 -8.68
C TYR A 157 2.99 -15.57 -7.69
N ILE A 158 2.02 -16.46 -7.42
CA ILE A 158 2.21 -17.63 -6.55
C ILE A 158 3.21 -18.61 -7.17
N ASP A 159 3.14 -18.83 -8.48
CA ASP A 159 4.09 -19.69 -9.18
C ASP A 159 5.53 -19.18 -9.04
N HIS A 160 5.71 -17.86 -9.07
CA HIS A 160 7.02 -17.22 -8.92
C HIS A 160 7.53 -17.15 -7.49
N ARG A 161 6.65 -16.91 -6.50
CA ARG A 161 7.01 -16.67 -5.10
C ARG A 161 6.86 -17.88 -4.20
N GLY A 162 6.13 -18.90 -4.67
CA GLY A 162 5.78 -20.12 -3.94
C GLY A 162 4.46 -20.00 -3.19
N LYS A 163 3.90 -21.15 -2.82
CA LYS A 163 2.58 -21.27 -2.15
C LYS A 163 2.47 -20.49 -0.82
N GLU A 164 3.62 -20.22 -0.19
CA GLU A 164 3.70 -19.49 1.07
C GLU A 164 3.72 -17.94 0.89
N ALA A 165 3.54 -17.45 -0.34
CA ALA A 165 3.62 -16.01 -0.65
C ALA A 165 2.69 -15.16 0.22
N TYR A 166 1.52 -15.69 0.56
CA TYR A 166 0.48 -15.01 1.33
C TYR A 166 0.19 -15.65 2.69
N ARG A 167 1.13 -16.43 3.22
CA ARG A 167 0.95 -17.13 4.50
C ARG A 167 0.51 -16.21 5.66
N TYR A 168 0.79 -14.92 5.56
CA TYR A 168 0.45 -13.96 6.59
C TYR A 168 -0.97 -13.35 6.42
N LEU A 169 -1.58 -13.44 5.26
CA LEU A 169 -2.95 -12.98 4.99
C LEU A 169 -3.99 -14.02 5.34
#